data_3c3773b44cf76866b1e6907f0eb8ebae
#
_entry.id   3c3773b44cf76866b1e6907f0eb8ebae
#
_cell.length_a   1.000
_cell.length_b   1.000
_cell.length_c   1.000
_cell.angle_alpha   90.00
_cell.angle_beta   90.00
_cell.angle_gamma   90.00
#
_symmetry.space_group_name_H-M   'P 1'
#
loop_
_entity.id
_entity.type
_entity.pdbx_description
1 polymer ?
#
loop_
_entity_poly.entity_id
_entity_poly.type
_entity_poly.pdbx_seq_one_letter_code
_entity_poly.pdbx_strand_id
1 'polypeptide(L)'
;MGEDLPVTNIHIKRVYEEPDAKDGTRILVDRLWPRGLTKEKAKVDLWLKEVAPSTELRKWFAHDPARWAEFQARYREELRRNKQPASLLKEEASKGPVTLVYGAKDQQHNEAVVLQELLKSK
;
A
#
# COMPACT_ATOMS: atom_id res chain seq x y z
N MET A 1 17.93 -20.56 -9.06
CA MET A 1 18.20 -20.08 -8.44
C MET A 1 17.64 -19.01 -7.80
N GLY A 2 17.97 -18.28 -7.33
CA GLY A 2 17.55 -17.20 -6.55
C GLY A 2 16.17 -16.67 -6.80
N GLU A 3 15.46 -17.33 -7.62
CA GLU A 3 14.14 -16.88 -7.94
C GLU A 3 13.24 -16.85 -6.72
N ASP A 4 13.58 -17.55 -5.67
CA ASP A 4 12.79 -17.53 -4.47
C ASP A 4 13.26 -16.49 -3.47
N LEU A 5 14.03 -15.53 -3.91
CA LEU A 5 14.47 -14.46 -3.03
C LEU A 5 13.27 -13.66 -2.53
N PRO A 6 13.27 -13.27 -1.27
CA PRO A 6 12.18 -12.45 -0.76
C PRO A 6 12.15 -11.11 -1.47
N VAL A 7 10.96 -10.55 -1.61
CA VAL A 7 10.80 -9.22 -2.17
C VAL A 7 11.20 -8.23 -1.10
N THR A 8 12.32 -7.52 -1.30
CA THR A 8 12.84 -6.61 -0.30
C THR A 8 12.83 -5.15 -0.71
N ASN A 9 12.58 -4.87 -2.00
CA ASN A 9 12.60 -3.49 -2.49
C ASN A 9 11.22 -2.87 -2.49
N ILE A 10 10.54 -2.98 -1.36
CA ILE A 10 9.22 -2.40 -1.19
C ILE A 10 9.29 -1.33 -0.11
N HIS A 11 9.09 -0.11 -0.52
CA HIS A 11 9.10 1.04 0.38
C HIS A 11 7.70 1.58 0.54
N ILE A 12 7.48 2.32 1.61
CA ILE A 12 6.22 3.04 1.80
C ILE A 12 6.55 4.51 2.00
N LYS A 13 5.64 5.39 1.60
CA LYS A 13 5.89 6.82 1.62
C LYS A 13 4.58 7.55 1.55
N ARG A 14 4.44 8.65 2.29
CA ARG A 14 3.26 9.48 2.11
C ARG A 14 3.28 10.07 0.71
N VAL A 15 2.12 10.07 0.05
CA VAL A 15 2.03 10.57 -1.32
C VAL A 15 2.35 12.05 -1.40
N TYR A 16 2.28 12.77 -0.26
CA TYR A 16 2.57 14.20 -0.20
C TYR A 16 4.06 14.51 -0.10
N GLU A 17 4.90 13.51 0.15
CA GLU A 17 6.35 13.72 0.17
C GLU A 17 6.89 13.82 -1.23
N GLU A 18 8.02 14.50 -1.37
CA GLU A 18 8.63 14.70 -2.69
C GLU A 18 8.93 13.37 -3.37
N PRO A 19 8.55 13.23 -4.63
CA PRO A 19 8.96 12.04 -5.38
C PRO A 19 10.48 12.00 -5.52
N ASP A 20 10.99 10.78 -5.57
CA ASP A 20 12.43 10.53 -5.65
C ASP A 20 12.67 9.46 -6.70
N ALA A 21 13.78 9.57 -7.44
CA ALA A 21 14.11 8.56 -8.44
C ALA A 21 14.25 7.17 -7.83
N LYS A 22 14.62 7.09 -6.57
CA LYS A 22 14.77 5.81 -5.89
C LYS A 22 13.43 5.16 -5.55
N ASP A 23 12.33 5.88 -5.69
CA ASP A 23 11.00 5.32 -5.39
C ASP A 23 10.66 4.15 -6.31
N GLY A 24 11.25 4.11 -7.50
CA GLY A 24 10.86 3.10 -8.46
C GLY A 24 9.43 3.34 -8.91
N THR A 25 8.67 2.27 -9.07
CA THR A 25 7.26 2.38 -9.44
C THR A 25 6.46 2.86 -8.24
N ARG A 26 5.78 3.98 -8.39
CA ARG A 26 4.96 4.55 -7.32
C ARG A 26 3.54 4.07 -7.47
N ILE A 27 3.06 3.33 -6.49
CA ILE A 27 1.74 2.70 -6.54
C ILE A 27 0.88 3.27 -5.42
N LEU A 28 -0.21 3.93 -5.80
CA LEU A 28 -1.15 4.46 -4.81
C LEU A 28 -2.06 3.33 -4.35
N VAL A 29 -2.10 3.11 -3.03
CA VAL A 29 -2.85 2.01 -2.44
C VAL A 29 -4.07 2.48 -1.65
N ASP A 30 -4.42 3.75 -1.78
CA ASP A 30 -5.64 4.30 -1.18
C ASP A 30 -6.82 4.10 -2.12
N ARG A 31 -8.02 4.03 -1.54
CA ARG A 31 -9.23 3.90 -2.36
C ARG A 31 -9.60 5.23 -3.00
N LEU A 32 -9.26 6.35 -2.37
CA LEU A 32 -9.60 7.67 -2.87
C LEU A 32 -8.33 8.41 -3.30
N TRP A 33 -8.48 9.28 -4.29
CA TRP A 33 -7.36 10.10 -4.75
C TRP A 33 -6.96 11.10 -3.67
N PRO A 34 -5.66 11.33 -3.45
CA PRO A 34 -5.21 12.24 -2.40
C PRO A 34 -5.71 13.65 -2.63
N ARG A 35 -6.28 14.25 -1.59
CA ARG A 35 -6.84 15.57 -1.68
C ARG A 35 -5.74 16.59 -1.96
N GLY A 36 -5.99 17.47 -2.91
CA GLY A 36 -5.09 18.58 -3.20
C GLY A 36 -3.90 18.27 -4.06
N LEU A 37 -3.76 17.04 -4.55
CA LEU A 37 -2.64 16.67 -5.39
C LEU A 37 -3.07 16.48 -6.84
N THR A 38 -2.30 17.08 -7.76
CA THR A 38 -2.48 16.81 -9.18
C THR A 38 -1.74 15.53 -9.53
N LYS A 39 -2.06 14.97 -10.69
CA LYS A 39 -1.34 13.79 -11.18
C LYS A 39 0.15 14.08 -11.35
N GLU A 40 0.47 15.27 -11.83
CA GLU A 40 1.86 15.66 -12.05
C GLU A 40 2.66 15.69 -10.76
N LYS A 41 2.04 16.20 -9.69
CA LYS A 41 2.75 16.31 -8.42
C LYS A 41 2.82 14.98 -7.68
N ALA A 42 1.77 14.18 -7.77
CA ALA A 42 1.74 12.89 -7.08
C ALA A 42 2.66 11.88 -7.73
N LYS A 43 2.85 11.97 -9.04
CA LYS A 43 3.69 11.06 -9.82
C LYS A 43 3.36 9.61 -9.52
N VAL A 44 2.07 9.30 -9.48
CA VAL A 44 1.60 7.93 -9.28
C VAL A 44 1.66 7.22 -10.62
N ASP A 45 2.39 6.11 -10.64
CA ASP A 45 2.49 5.30 -11.87
C ASP A 45 1.31 4.36 -11.99
N LEU A 46 0.76 3.93 -10.88
CA LEU A 46 -0.33 2.96 -10.88
C LEU A 46 -1.20 3.20 -9.65
N TRP A 47 -2.51 3.22 -9.86
CA TRP A 47 -3.46 3.38 -8.76
C TRP A 47 -4.24 2.08 -8.59
N LEU A 48 -3.94 1.32 -7.53
CA LEU A 48 -4.61 0.05 -7.25
C LEU A 48 -5.64 0.23 -6.16
N LYS A 49 -6.77 0.89 -6.48
CA LYS A 49 -7.79 1.14 -5.45
C LYS A 49 -8.34 -0.14 -4.84
N GLU A 50 -8.38 -1.21 -5.60
CA GLU A 50 -8.95 -2.47 -5.11
C GLU A 50 -8.12 -3.14 -4.06
N VAL A 51 -6.85 -2.75 -3.90
CA VAL A 51 -6.01 -3.31 -2.85
C VAL A 51 -6.25 -2.61 -1.51
N ALA A 52 -6.94 -1.48 -1.51
CA ALA A 52 -7.22 -0.74 -0.29
C ALA A 52 -8.26 -1.49 0.56
N PRO A 53 -8.30 -1.21 1.86
CA PRO A 53 -9.35 -1.79 2.71
C PRO A 53 -10.73 -1.37 2.22
N SER A 54 -11.74 -2.17 2.54
CA SER A 54 -13.11 -1.82 2.20
C SER A 54 -13.49 -0.48 2.84
N THR A 55 -14.48 0.16 2.26
CA THR A 55 -14.98 1.42 2.82
C THR A 55 -15.46 1.22 4.25
N GLU A 56 -16.11 0.09 4.52
CA GLU A 56 -16.60 -0.22 5.86
C GLU A 56 -15.47 -0.34 6.85
N LEU A 57 -14.42 -1.07 6.48
CA LEU A 57 -13.27 -1.26 7.37
C LEU A 57 -12.56 0.06 7.60
N ARG A 58 -12.41 0.85 6.54
CA ARG A 58 -11.74 2.14 6.64
C ARG A 58 -12.50 3.07 7.61
N LYS A 59 -13.81 3.10 7.50
CA LYS A 59 -14.63 3.93 8.38
C LYS A 59 -14.58 3.45 9.82
N TRP A 60 -14.59 2.12 10.01
CA TRP A 60 -14.51 1.57 11.36
C TRP A 60 -13.18 1.92 12.01
N PHE A 61 -12.09 1.81 11.25
CA PHE A 61 -10.75 2.10 11.78
C PHE A 61 -10.63 3.58 12.16
N ALA A 62 -11.06 4.47 11.28
CA ALA A 62 -11.12 5.92 11.52
C ALA A 62 -9.79 6.47 12.04
N HIS A 63 -8.68 5.93 11.59
CA HIS A 63 -7.32 6.36 12.01
C HIS A 63 -7.10 6.29 13.51
N ASP A 64 -7.77 5.37 14.19
CA ASP A 64 -7.63 5.20 15.64
C ASP A 64 -6.57 4.12 15.93
N PRO A 65 -5.38 4.52 16.46
CA PRO A 65 -4.33 3.53 16.70
C PRO A 65 -4.75 2.43 17.69
N ALA A 66 -5.72 2.70 18.54
CA ALA A 66 -6.21 1.68 19.49
C ALA A 66 -6.87 0.52 18.75
N ARG A 67 -7.31 0.74 17.51
CA ARG A 67 -7.94 -0.30 16.70
C ARG A 67 -6.98 -0.95 15.72
N TRP A 68 -5.69 -0.63 15.82
CA TRP A 68 -4.72 -1.07 14.82
C TRP A 68 -4.61 -2.59 14.72
N ALA A 69 -4.53 -3.28 15.86
CA ALA A 69 -4.39 -4.73 15.82
C ALA A 69 -5.58 -5.41 15.14
N GLU A 70 -6.78 -4.96 15.47
CA GLU A 70 -7.98 -5.54 14.85
C GLU A 70 -8.10 -5.12 13.38
N PHE A 71 -7.71 -3.89 13.06
CA PHE A 71 -7.71 -3.43 11.68
C PHE A 71 -6.81 -4.34 10.83
N GLN A 72 -5.62 -4.64 11.30
CA GLN A 72 -4.70 -5.49 10.56
C GLN A 72 -5.30 -6.87 10.31
N ALA A 73 -5.92 -7.46 11.32
CA ALA A 73 -6.52 -8.77 11.19
C ALA A 73 -7.65 -8.76 10.17
N ARG A 74 -8.52 -7.75 10.25
CA ARG A 74 -9.65 -7.65 9.32
C ARG A 74 -9.19 -7.37 7.90
N TYR A 75 -8.18 -6.51 7.74
CA TYR A 75 -7.67 -6.17 6.42
C TYR A 75 -7.01 -7.39 5.77
N ARG A 76 -6.21 -8.14 6.54
CA ARG A 76 -5.60 -9.35 6.00
C ARG A 76 -6.65 -10.36 5.59
N GLU A 77 -7.76 -10.42 6.29
CA GLU A 77 -8.86 -11.30 5.92
C GLU A 77 -9.50 -10.85 4.60
N GLU A 78 -9.70 -9.54 4.42
CA GLU A 78 -10.22 -9.02 3.15
C GLU A 78 -9.28 -9.37 2.00
N LEU A 79 -7.99 -9.21 2.21
CA LEU A 79 -7.00 -9.52 1.18
C LEU A 79 -6.98 -11.01 0.86
N ARG A 80 -7.21 -11.85 1.85
CA ARG A 80 -7.25 -13.29 1.64
C ARG A 80 -8.48 -13.73 0.85
N ARG A 81 -9.60 -13.05 1.05
CA ARG A 81 -10.83 -13.38 0.33
C ARG A 81 -10.80 -12.95 -1.12
N ASN A 82 -10.08 -11.88 -1.42
CA ASN A 82 -9.94 -11.38 -2.78
C ASN A 82 -8.47 -11.18 -3.07
N LYS A 83 -7.83 -12.21 -3.60
CA LYS A 83 -6.38 -12.24 -3.74
C LYS A 83 -5.85 -11.48 -4.93
N GLN A 84 -6.70 -11.16 -5.90
CA GLN A 84 -6.22 -10.60 -7.15
C GLN A 84 -5.50 -9.26 -7.00
N PRO A 85 -6.03 -8.28 -6.23
CA PRO A 85 -5.31 -7.02 -6.11
C PRO A 85 -3.93 -7.17 -5.49
N ALA A 86 -3.81 -8.00 -4.45
CA ALA A 86 -2.52 -8.22 -3.82
C ALA A 86 -1.57 -8.95 -4.76
N SER A 87 -2.10 -9.85 -5.60
CA SER A 87 -1.28 -10.54 -6.60
C SER A 87 -0.72 -9.57 -7.63
N LEU A 88 -1.53 -8.60 -8.07
CA LEU A 88 -1.06 -7.58 -9.00
C LEU A 88 0.06 -6.76 -8.38
N LEU A 89 -0.10 -6.42 -7.11
CA LEU A 89 0.91 -5.66 -6.38
C LEU A 89 2.21 -6.45 -6.28
N LYS A 90 2.09 -7.74 -5.97
CA LYS A 90 3.25 -8.60 -5.88
C LYS A 90 3.96 -8.74 -7.23
N GLU A 91 3.18 -8.80 -8.30
CA GLU A 91 3.74 -8.87 -9.64
C GLU A 91 4.55 -7.62 -9.96
N GLU A 92 4.02 -6.43 -9.63
CA GLU A 92 4.75 -5.20 -9.86
C GLU A 92 6.04 -5.16 -9.04
N ALA A 93 5.98 -5.64 -7.80
CA ALA A 93 7.16 -5.66 -6.93
C ALA A 93 8.24 -6.60 -7.45
N SER A 94 7.86 -7.63 -8.21
CA SER A 94 8.83 -8.56 -8.76
C SER A 94 9.58 -7.99 -9.96
N LYS A 95 9.07 -6.91 -10.54
CA LYS A 95 9.69 -6.30 -11.72
C LYS A 95 10.79 -5.31 -11.34
N GLY A 96 10.80 -4.83 -10.11
CA GLY A 96 11.79 -3.86 -9.67
C GLY A 96 11.32 -3.16 -8.41
N PRO A 97 12.04 -2.13 -7.96
CA PRO A 97 11.67 -1.40 -6.75
C PRO A 97 10.30 -0.76 -6.87
N VAL A 98 9.53 -0.81 -5.80
CA VAL A 98 8.23 -0.13 -5.75
C VAL A 98 8.13 0.66 -4.46
N THR A 99 7.37 1.72 -4.50
CA THR A 99 7.00 2.49 -3.32
C THR A 99 5.49 2.56 -3.25
N LEU A 100 4.93 2.06 -2.16
CA LEU A 100 3.50 2.15 -1.92
C LEU A 100 3.23 3.53 -1.33
N VAL A 101 2.45 4.35 -2.03
CA VAL A 101 2.16 5.69 -1.55
C VAL A 101 0.74 5.76 -1.01
N TYR A 102 0.59 6.53 0.05
CA TYR A 102 -0.68 6.62 0.79
C TYR A 102 -0.86 8.05 1.30
N GLY A 103 -2.11 8.40 1.65
CA GLY A 103 -2.41 9.76 2.07
C GLY A 103 -2.49 9.98 3.58
N ALA A 104 -2.60 8.91 4.37
CA ALA A 104 -2.76 9.05 5.83
C ALA A 104 -1.60 9.81 6.45
N LYS A 105 -1.89 10.57 7.50
CA LYS A 105 -0.84 11.28 8.23
C LYS A 105 -0.05 10.36 9.13
N ASP A 106 -0.69 9.33 9.66
CA ASP A 106 -0.04 8.37 10.55
C ASP A 106 0.80 7.41 9.72
N GLN A 107 2.11 7.50 9.86
CA GLN A 107 3.03 6.70 9.05
C GLN A 107 3.23 5.28 9.57
N GLN A 108 2.70 4.99 10.74
CA GLN A 108 2.88 3.68 11.35
C GLN A 108 1.61 2.83 11.32
N HIS A 109 0.45 3.46 11.19
CA HIS A 109 -0.85 2.77 11.26
C HIS A 109 -1.68 3.07 10.02
N ASN A 110 -1.28 2.48 8.90
CA ASN A 110 -2.00 2.66 7.64
C ASN A 110 -1.92 1.38 6.81
N GLU A 111 -2.73 1.33 5.75
CA GLU A 111 -2.81 0.12 4.93
C GLU A 111 -1.50 -0.22 4.24
N ALA A 112 -0.68 0.78 3.91
CA ALA A 112 0.59 0.51 3.23
C ALA A 112 1.54 -0.28 4.12
N VAL A 113 1.50 -0.04 5.44
CA VAL A 113 2.31 -0.80 6.38
C VAL A 113 1.94 -2.29 6.32
N VAL A 114 0.63 -2.59 6.32
CA VAL A 114 0.17 -3.97 6.25
C VAL A 114 0.59 -4.62 4.94
N LEU A 115 0.42 -3.88 3.84
CA LEU A 115 0.79 -4.42 2.52
C LEU A 115 2.28 -4.67 2.41
N GLN A 116 3.09 -3.75 2.94
CA GLN A 116 4.53 -3.93 2.92
C GLN A 116 4.93 -5.21 3.67
N GLU A 117 4.37 -5.41 4.84
CA GLU A 117 4.66 -6.61 5.63
C GLU A 117 4.21 -7.87 4.91
N LEU A 118 3.02 -7.82 4.32
CA LEU A 118 2.49 -8.97 3.59
C LEU A 118 3.38 -9.36 2.41
N LEU A 119 3.86 -8.36 1.67
CA LEU A 119 4.68 -8.62 0.49
C LEU A 119 6.09 -9.09 0.86
N LYS A 120 6.61 -8.68 1.99
CA LYS A 120 7.93 -9.09 2.43
C LYS A 120 7.93 -10.47 3.06
N SER A 121 6.80 -10.92 3.58
CA SER A 121 6.73 -12.25 4.18
C SER A 121 6.54 -13.31 3.11
N LYS A 122 7.01 -14.51 3.40
CA LYS A 122 6.93 -15.61 2.42
C LYS A 122 5.67 -16.41 2.57
#